data_433b903adcf0036d9fd2c6cbe6109bdc
#
_entry.id   433b903adcf0036d9fd2c6cbe6109bdc
#
_cell.length_a   1.000
_cell.length_b   1.000
_cell.length_c   1.000
_cell.angle_alpha   90.00
_cell.angle_beta   90.00
_cell.angle_gamma   90.00
#
_symmetry.space_group_name_H-M   'P 1'
#
loop_
_entity.id
_entity.type
_entity.pdbx_description
1 polymer ?
#
loop_
_entity_poly.entity_id
_entity_poly.type
_entity_poly.pdbx_seq_one_letter_code
_entity_poly.pdbx_strand_id
1 'polypeptide(L)'
;MDKQTLIEKMIRSRLAIVPEGGFSYPQDETAEGGCGVIGMASNVKLAARHMLESLSQMRNRGNGKGGGIAAVGLAAEEFGVSQQVLESDYLLAIAYLDEAVRPELERDYIQAVYEIDHVIEQPHLADFGDIEGLEVRPPLVVIYFVRVRLEKIGAFIEANGLTDVPVRRVEDEIVFQNSYKLNTAFYKSTGEKQAFVLSHGKNMLVLKMVGYGDDVIRYYQLE
;
A
#
# COMPACT_ATOMS: atom_id res chain seq x y z
N MET A 1 13.64 -26.90 -7.74
CA MET A 1 12.21 -26.87 -8.21
C MET A 1 12.20 -26.07 -9.52
N ASP A 2 11.57 -26.60 -10.55
CA ASP A 2 11.45 -25.86 -11.82
C ASP A 2 10.44 -24.69 -11.70
N LYS A 3 10.51 -23.76 -12.67
CA LYS A 3 9.69 -22.54 -12.66
C LYS A 3 8.17 -22.85 -12.73
N GLN A 4 7.78 -23.87 -13.47
CA GLN A 4 6.38 -24.25 -13.64
C GLN A 4 5.79 -24.75 -12.33
N THR A 5 6.49 -25.66 -11.66
CA THR A 5 6.09 -26.20 -10.33
C THR A 5 5.99 -25.09 -9.28
N LEU A 6 6.91 -24.09 -9.30
CA LEU A 6 6.83 -22.94 -8.41
C LEU A 6 5.54 -22.14 -8.65
N ILE A 7 5.24 -21.81 -9.92
CA ILE A 7 4.05 -21.05 -10.31
C ILE A 7 2.78 -21.79 -9.84
N GLU A 8 2.69 -23.09 -10.08
CA GLU A 8 1.53 -23.88 -9.69
C GLU A 8 1.30 -23.88 -8.16
N LYS A 9 2.37 -24.03 -7.37
CA LYS A 9 2.28 -23.98 -5.90
C LYS A 9 1.85 -22.61 -5.39
N MET A 10 2.39 -21.52 -5.97
CA MET A 10 2.01 -20.15 -5.62
C MET A 10 0.56 -19.86 -5.99
N ILE A 11 0.11 -20.26 -7.18
CA ILE A 11 -1.30 -20.14 -7.59
C ILE A 11 -2.21 -20.90 -6.62
N ARG A 12 -1.87 -22.15 -6.27
CA ARG A 12 -2.65 -22.95 -5.32
C ARG A 12 -2.76 -22.29 -3.95
N SER A 13 -1.66 -21.71 -3.43
CA SER A 13 -1.68 -21.01 -2.15
C SER A 13 -2.60 -19.77 -2.18
N ARG A 14 -2.66 -19.07 -3.31
CA ARG A 14 -3.57 -17.92 -3.51
C ARG A 14 -5.02 -18.34 -3.63
N LEU A 15 -5.30 -19.42 -4.35
CA LEU A 15 -6.67 -19.96 -4.47
C LEU A 15 -7.28 -20.32 -3.11
N ALA A 16 -6.45 -20.75 -2.15
CA ALA A 16 -6.91 -21.08 -0.79
C ALA A 16 -7.45 -19.88 0.01
N ILE A 17 -7.16 -18.64 -0.42
CA ILE A 17 -7.63 -17.41 0.24
C ILE A 17 -8.71 -16.67 -0.56
N VAL A 18 -9.12 -17.20 -1.72
CA VAL A 18 -10.23 -16.62 -2.51
C VAL A 18 -11.55 -16.95 -1.81
N PRO A 19 -12.46 -15.97 -1.61
CA PRO A 19 -13.77 -16.23 -1.02
C PRO A 19 -14.58 -17.23 -1.82
N GLU A 20 -15.36 -18.08 -1.14
CA GLU A 20 -16.34 -18.96 -1.79
C GLU A 20 -17.38 -18.07 -2.53
N GLY A 21 -17.61 -18.36 -3.81
CA GLY A 21 -18.53 -17.59 -4.66
C GLY A 21 -17.86 -16.61 -5.62
N GLY A 22 -16.53 -16.47 -5.56
CA GLY A 22 -15.76 -15.60 -6.47
C GLY A 22 -16.00 -14.11 -6.23
N PHE A 23 -15.61 -13.29 -7.22
CA PHE A 23 -15.79 -11.84 -7.18
C PHE A 23 -17.01 -11.46 -8.02
N SER A 24 -17.97 -10.73 -7.42
CA SER A 24 -18.96 -9.99 -8.20
C SER A 24 -18.45 -8.57 -8.40
N TYR A 25 -18.26 -8.18 -9.65
CA TYR A 25 -17.99 -6.78 -9.99
C TYR A 25 -19.32 -6.09 -10.27
N PRO A 26 -19.62 -4.96 -9.60
CA PRO A 26 -20.74 -4.14 -10.01
C PRO A 26 -20.49 -3.72 -11.47
N GLN A 27 -21.50 -3.87 -12.31
CA GLN A 27 -21.51 -3.25 -13.64
C GLN A 27 -21.86 -1.77 -13.41
N ASP A 28 -20.89 -0.96 -13.07
CA ASP A 28 -21.09 0.47 -13.02
C ASP A 28 -21.04 1.05 -14.43
N GLU A 29 -21.91 2.04 -14.67
CA GLU A 29 -21.91 2.85 -15.87
C GLU A 29 -20.49 3.36 -16.13
N THR A 30 -20.07 3.30 -17.38
CA THR A 30 -18.75 3.75 -17.85
C THR A 30 -18.53 5.21 -17.46
N ALA A 31 -17.85 5.44 -16.33
CA ALA A 31 -17.37 6.77 -16.00
C ALA A 31 -16.36 7.17 -17.07
N GLU A 32 -16.52 8.34 -17.67
CA GLU A 32 -15.51 8.93 -18.55
C GLU A 32 -14.18 8.99 -17.80
N GLY A 33 -13.27 8.07 -18.17
CA GLY A 33 -11.97 7.93 -17.52
C GLY A 33 -10.96 8.83 -18.20
N GLY A 34 -10.46 9.82 -17.48
CA GLY A 34 -9.26 10.55 -17.86
C GLY A 34 -8.17 10.28 -16.84
N CYS A 35 -7.02 9.73 -17.26
CA CYS A 35 -5.86 9.52 -16.39
C CYS A 35 -4.64 10.19 -17.01
N GLY A 36 -3.92 10.98 -16.20
CA GLY A 36 -2.60 11.49 -16.51
C GLY A 36 -1.55 10.82 -15.63
N VAL A 37 -0.43 10.40 -16.20
CA VAL A 37 0.70 9.84 -15.47
C VAL A 37 1.96 10.61 -15.83
N ILE A 38 2.73 10.97 -14.79
CA ILE A 38 4.07 11.54 -14.93
C ILE A 38 5.05 10.64 -14.19
N GLY A 39 6.20 10.38 -14.80
CA GLY A 39 7.33 9.70 -14.18
C GLY A 39 8.56 10.59 -14.13
N MET A 40 9.28 10.53 -13.01
CA MET A 40 10.57 11.15 -12.82
C MET A 40 11.57 10.11 -12.33
N ALA A 41 12.77 10.12 -12.90
CA ALA A 41 13.90 9.32 -12.42
C ALA A 41 15.09 10.23 -12.18
N SER A 42 15.81 10.03 -11.06
CA SER A 42 16.96 10.80 -10.67
C SER A 42 18.02 9.92 -10.03
N ASN A 43 19.29 10.28 -10.18
CA ASN A 43 20.42 9.67 -9.48
C ASN A 43 20.72 10.35 -8.13
N VAL A 44 19.94 11.35 -7.75
CA VAL A 44 19.98 12.00 -6.43
C VAL A 44 18.59 11.97 -5.81
N LYS A 45 18.52 12.04 -4.48
CA LYS A 45 17.25 12.15 -3.75
C LYS A 45 16.58 13.47 -4.10
N LEU A 46 15.28 13.42 -4.37
CA LEU A 46 14.44 14.57 -4.70
C LEU A 46 13.21 14.59 -3.80
N ALA A 47 12.87 15.78 -3.31
CA ALA A 47 11.59 15.97 -2.62
C ALA A 47 10.42 15.95 -3.62
N ALA A 48 9.25 15.50 -3.18
CA ALA A 48 8.08 15.38 -4.05
C ALA A 48 7.57 16.72 -4.59
N ARG A 49 7.89 17.86 -3.93
CA ARG A 49 7.55 19.21 -4.42
C ARG A 49 8.05 19.49 -5.83
N HIS A 50 9.14 18.86 -6.28
CA HIS A 50 9.64 19.01 -7.65
C HIS A 50 8.69 18.46 -8.71
N MET A 51 7.68 17.69 -8.32
CA MET A 51 6.63 17.19 -9.21
C MET A 51 5.36 18.07 -9.21
N LEU A 52 5.23 19.03 -8.29
CA LEU A 52 4.01 19.83 -8.12
C LEU A 52 3.53 20.49 -9.42
N GLU A 53 4.41 21.21 -10.12
CA GLU A 53 4.06 21.91 -11.36
C GLU A 53 3.59 20.93 -12.45
N SER A 54 4.32 19.86 -12.61
CA SER A 54 4.00 18.83 -13.60
C SER A 54 2.70 18.10 -13.29
N LEU A 55 2.43 17.80 -12.02
CA LEU A 55 1.18 17.16 -11.58
C LEU A 55 -0.01 18.12 -11.71
N SER A 56 0.17 19.41 -11.42
CA SER A 56 -0.87 20.42 -11.64
C SER A 56 -1.32 20.47 -13.11
N GLN A 57 -0.39 20.33 -14.06
CA GLN A 57 -0.74 20.25 -15.48
C GLN A 57 -1.52 18.98 -15.83
N MET A 58 -1.35 17.89 -15.06
CA MET A 58 -2.13 16.65 -15.27
C MET A 58 -3.59 16.77 -14.82
N ARG A 59 -3.98 17.82 -14.06
CA ARG A 59 -5.38 18.08 -13.72
C ARG A 59 -6.28 18.16 -14.94
N ASN A 60 -5.76 18.67 -16.06
CA ASN A 60 -6.48 18.75 -17.34
C ASN A 60 -6.77 17.37 -17.98
N ARG A 61 -6.14 16.32 -17.49
CA ARG A 61 -6.30 14.93 -17.99
C ARG A 61 -6.97 14.01 -16.99
N GLY A 62 -7.15 14.47 -15.75
CA GLY A 62 -7.79 13.73 -14.67
C GLY A 62 -9.21 14.22 -14.40
N ASN A 63 -9.99 13.40 -13.73
CA ASN A 63 -11.36 13.74 -13.31
C ASN A 63 -11.48 14.04 -11.80
N GLY A 64 -10.35 14.09 -11.06
CA GLY A 64 -10.33 14.32 -9.63
C GLY A 64 -10.87 13.19 -8.75
N LYS A 65 -11.30 12.07 -9.33
CA LYS A 65 -11.85 10.92 -8.59
C LYS A 65 -10.78 10.06 -7.92
N GLY A 66 -9.50 10.32 -8.21
CA GLY A 66 -8.39 9.67 -7.54
C GLY A 66 -7.05 10.13 -8.07
N GLY A 67 -6.20 10.58 -7.17
CA GLY A 67 -4.81 10.93 -7.41
C GLY A 67 -3.88 10.16 -6.49
N GLY A 68 -2.62 10.03 -6.87
CA GLY A 68 -1.63 9.32 -6.07
C GLY A 68 -0.20 9.62 -6.48
N ILE A 69 0.71 9.26 -5.60
CA ILE A 69 2.15 9.27 -5.82
C ILE A 69 2.70 7.91 -5.45
N ALA A 70 3.61 7.40 -6.27
CA ALA A 70 4.42 6.25 -5.96
C ALA A 70 5.90 6.67 -5.98
N ALA A 71 6.64 6.35 -4.94
CA ALA A 71 8.05 6.63 -4.80
C ALA A 71 8.84 5.36 -4.48
N VAL A 72 10.04 5.25 -5.02
CA VAL A 72 11.02 4.20 -4.73
C VAL A 72 12.37 4.82 -4.45
N GLY A 73 13.22 4.13 -3.70
CA GLY A 73 14.52 4.70 -3.32
C GLY A 73 14.36 5.82 -2.30
N LEU A 74 13.57 5.59 -1.28
CA LEU A 74 13.23 6.54 -0.22
C LEU A 74 14.46 6.94 0.62
N ALA A 75 14.35 8.03 1.36
CA ALA A 75 15.36 8.49 2.31
C ALA A 75 14.99 8.02 3.72
N ALA A 76 15.87 7.26 4.37
CA ALA A 76 15.59 6.66 5.68
C ALA A 76 15.38 7.69 6.77
N GLU A 77 16.08 8.82 6.68
CA GLU A 77 15.98 9.95 7.59
C GLU A 77 14.58 10.58 7.64
N GLU A 78 13.85 10.57 6.54
CA GLU A 78 12.48 11.09 6.46
C GLU A 78 11.48 10.25 7.29
N PHE A 79 11.83 9.00 7.56
CA PHE A 79 11.00 8.09 8.35
C PHE A 79 11.53 7.86 9.76
N GLY A 80 12.65 8.48 10.12
CA GLY A 80 13.29 8.28 11.42
C GLY A 80 13.85 6.87 11.63
N VAL A 81 14.18 6.14 10.56
CA VAL A 81 14.71 4.79 10.61
C VAL A 81 16.15 4.73 10.07
N SER A 82 16.85 3.63 10.32
CA SER A 82 18.16 3.39 9.70
C SER A 82 17.99 2.97 8.24
N GLN A 83 19.05 3.16 7.44
CA GLN A 83 19.09 2.68 6.05
C GLN A 83 18.88 1.15 5.99
N GLN A 84 19.40 0.41 6.97
CA GLN A 84 19.19 -1.03 7.06
C GLN A 84 17.73 -1.40 7.22
N VAL A 85 16.98 -0.73 8.11
CA VAL A 85 15.53 -0.95 8.29
C VAL A 85 14.78 -0.63 7.01
N LEU A 86 15.07 0.51 6.37
CA LEU A 86 14.43 0.88 5.11
C LEU A 86 14.62 -0.17 3.98
N GLU A 87 15.78 -0.82 3.93
CA GLU A 87 16.11 -1.80 2.89
C GLU A 87 15.63 -3.22 3.22
N SER A 88 15.62 -3.58 4.51
CA SER A 88 15.26 -4.93 4.95
C SER A 88 13.77 -5.12 5.15
N ASP A 89 13.07 -4.11 5.63
CA ASP A 89 11.69 -4.21 6.04
C ASP A 89 10.70 -3.99 4.89
N TYR A 90 9.52 -4.55 5.03
CA TYR A 90 8.38 -4.17 4.23
C TYR A 90 7.73 -2.91 4.80
N LEU A 91 7.47 -1.93 3.95
CA LEU A 91 6.71 -0.74 4.30
C LEU A 91 5.25 -1.03 3.96
N LEU A 92 4.47 -1.36 4.99
CA LEU A 92 3.02 -1.49 4.85
C LEU A 92 2.39 -0.12 5.07
N ALA A 93 2.02 0.55 4.00
CA ALA A 93 1.25 1.79 4.07
C ALA A 93 -0.24 1.46 4.06
N ILE A 94 -0.93 1.76 5.14
CA ILE A 94 -2.35 1.47 5.32
C ILE A 94 -3.12 2.78 5.43
N ALA A 95 -4.13 2.92 4.57
CA ALA A 95 -5.09 4.03 4.62
C ALA A 95 -6.26 3.64 5.53
N TYR A 96 -6.53 4.44 6.55
CA TYR A 96 -7.67 4.33 7.43
C TYR A 96 -8.71 5.38 7.05
N LEU A 97 -9.85 4.92 6.54
CA LEU A 97 -11.04 5.74 6.29
C LEU A 97 -11.88 5.84 7.58
N ASP A 98 -11.80 4.80 8.41
CA ASP A 98 -12.35 4.75 9.75
C ASP A 98 -11.24 4.33 10.73
N GLU A 99 -10.80 5.25 11.55
CA GLU A 99 -9.71 5.02 12.53
C GLU A 99 -10.12 4.07 13.65
N ALA A 100 -11.41 3.87 13.89
CA ALA A 100 -11.91 3.00 14.95
C ALA A 100 -11.55 1.52 14.71
N VAL A 101 -11.31 1.11 13.45
CA VAL A 101 -10.93 -0.28 13.12
C VAL A 101 -9.45 -0.55 13.33
N ARG A 102 -8.62 0.47 13.57
CA ARG A 102 -7.17 0.34 13.67
C ARG A 102 -6.72 -0.70 14.72
N PRO A 103 -7.24 -0.73 15.96
CA PRO A 103 -6.80 -1.72 16.95
C PRO A 103 -7.08 -3.16 16.54
N GLU A 104 -8.20 -3.44 15.89
CA GLU A 104 -8.55 -4.77 15.39
C GLU A 104 -7.63 -5.14 14.22
N LEU A 105 -7.46 -4.26 13.27
CA LEU A 105 -6.59 -4.47 12.10
C LEU A 105 -5.14 -4.71 12.52
N GLU A 106 -4.59 -3.90 13.44
CA GLU A 106 -3.23 -4.07 13.95
C GLU A 106 -3.05 -5.42 14.64
N ARG A 107 -4.00 -5.83 15.49
CA ARG A 107 -3.94 -7.11 16.21
C ARG A 107 -3.93 -8.28 15.23
N ASP A 108 -4.87 -8.31 14.28
CA ASP A 108 -5.18 -9.51 13.50
C ASP A 108 -4.35 -9.63 12.21
N TYR A 109 -3.90 -8.49 11.64
CA TYR A 109 -3.20 -8.46 10.35
C TYR A 109 -1.76 -7.93 10.43
N ILE A 110 -1.39 -7.20 11.48
CA ILE A 110 -0.03 -6.71 11.64
C ILE A 110 0.69 -7.55 12.70
N GLN A 111 0.29 -7.46 13.95
CA GLN A 111 0.98 -8.14 15.06
C GLN A 111 0.92 -9.68 14.97
N ALA A 112 -0.15 -10.22 14.39
CA ALA A 112 -0.28 -11.66 14.19
C ALA A 112 0.69 -12.24 13.14
N VAL A 113 1.21 -11.42 12.23
CA VAL A 113 2.01 -11.87 11.07
C VAL A 113 3.43 -11.34 11.12
N TYR A 114 3.63 -10.13 11.65
CA TYR A 114 4.90 -9.41 11.56
C TYR A 114 5.51 -9.07 12.92
N GLU A 115 6.82 -8.88 12.91
CA GLU A 115 7.56 -8.09 13.88
C GLU A 115 7.59 -6.65 13.40
N ILE A 116 7.30 -5.70 14.28
CA ILE A 116 7.23 -4.27 13.95
C ILE A 116 8.52 -3.61 14.44
N ASP A 117 9.29 -3.05 13.54
CA ASP A 117 10.53 -2.33 13.86
C ASP A 117 10.26 -0.82 14.04
N HIS A 118 9.33 -0.26 13.28
CA HIS A 118 8.94 1.15 13.42
C HIS A 118 7.51 1.40 12.90
N VAL A 119 6.87 2.43 13.44
CA VAL A 119 5.55 2.89 12.99
C VAL A 119 5.56 4.41 12.90
N ILE A 120 5.05 4.94 11.81
CA ILE A 120 4.88 6.38 11.63
C ILE A 120 3.50 6.67 11.05
N GLU A 121 2.84 7.68 11.58
CA GLU A 121 1.69 8.28 10.92
C GLU A 121 2.19 9.30 9.90
N GLN A 122 1.75 9.19 8.66
CA GLN A 122 2.12 10.13 7.61
C GLN A 122 1.67 11.54 8.00
N PRO A 123 2.57 12.52 8.11
CA PRO A 123 2.20 13.90 8.35
C PRO A 123 1.17 14.38 7.31
N HIS A 124 0.22 15.19 7.75
CA HIS A 124 -0.83 15.73 6.88
C HIS A 124 -1.33 17.08 7.41
N LEU A 125 -2.02 17.83 6.56
CA LEU A 125 -2.66 19.08 6.96
C LEU A 125 -3.78 18.81 7.98
N ALA A 126 -3.89 19.68 8.97
CA ALA A 126 -4.94 19.59 10.00
C ALA A 126 -6.34 19.78 9.40
N ASP A 127 -6.48 20.70 8.44
CA ASP A 127 -7.71 20.93 7.68
C ASP A 127 -7.47 20.65 6.21
N PHE A 128 -8.22 19.70 5.65
CA PHE A 128 -8.17 19.38 4.22
C PHE A 128 -8.83 20.48 3.36
N GLY A 129 -9.69 21.33 3.96
CA GLY A 129 -10.28 22.50 3.32
C GLY A 129 -9.28 23.57 2.92
N ASP A 130 -8.04 23.53 3.45
CA ASP A 130 -6.94 24.40 3.03
C ASP A 130 -6.49 24.11 1.58
N ILE A 131 -6.91 22.99 1.00
CA ILE A 131 -6.64 22.64 -0.40
C ILE A 131 -7.88 22.94 -1.24
N GLU A 132 -7.77 23.94 -2.12
CA GLU A 132 -8.86 24.37 -2.99
C GLU A 132 -9.34 23.22 -3.89
N GLY A 133 -10.64 22.92 -3.84
CA GLY A 133 -11.28 21.88 -4.65
C GLY A 133 -11.15 20.47 -4.12
N LEU A 134 -10.60 20.27 -2.93
CA LEU A 134 -10.59 18.98 -2.26
C LEU A 134 -11.88 18.79 -1.47
N GLU A 135 -12.78 17.97 -2.00
CA GLU A 135 -14.14 17.79 -1.45
C GLU A 135 -14.26 16.65 -0.43
N VAL A 136 -13.32 15.72 -0.46
CA VAL A 136 -13.34 14.51 0.38
C VAL A 136 -12.12 14.48 1.29
N ARG A 137 -12.38 14.32 2.59
CA ARG A 137 -11.28 14.17 3.56
C ARG A 137 -10.42 12.97 3.21
N PRO A 138 -9.11 13.17 2.98
CA PRO A 138 -8.19 12.05 2.73
C PRO A 138 -8.06 11.14 3.96
N PRO A 139 -7.75 9.85 3.75
CA PRO A 139 -7.57 8.90 4.86
C PRO A 139 -6.34 9.25 5.71
N LEU A 140 -6.39 8.87 6.99
CA LEU A 140 -5.19 8.75 7.79
C LEU A 140 -4.32 7.64 7.19
N VAL A 141 -3.04 7.90 6.96
CA VAL A 141 -2.09 6.88 6.50
C VAL A 141 -1.11 6.54 7.61
N VAL A 142 -1.02 5.27 7.93
CA VAL A 142 -0.02 4.73 8.87
C VAL A 142 0.92 3.81 8.11
N ILE A 143 2.21 4.01 8.28
CA ILE A 143 3.27 3.23 7.65
C ILE A 143 3.92 2.38 8.74
N TYR A 144 3.86 1.06 8.56
CA TYR A 144 4.48 0.07 9.44
C TYR A 144 5.73 -0.48 8.75
N PHE A 145 6.88 -0.36 9.38
CA PHE A 145 8.12 -1.03 8.99
C PHE A 145 8.14 -2.39 9.66
N VAL A 146 8.08 -3.46 8.87
CA VAL A 146 7.80 -4.80 9.40
C VAL A 146 8.63 -5.88 8.74
N ARG A 147 8.93 -6.92 9.52
CA ARG A 147 9.51 -8.19 9.07
C ARG A 147 8.54 -9.33 9.30
N VAL A 148 8.45 -10.26 8.37
CA VAL A 148 7.60 -11.45 8.54
C VAL A 148 8.18 -12.32 9.68
N ARG A 149 7.34 -12.75 10.62
CA ARG A 149 7.74 -13.62 11.71
C ARG A 149 8.26 -14.95 11.20
N LEU A 150 9.38 -15.44 11.75
CA LEU A 150 10.02 -16.68 11.30
C LEU A 150 9.09 -17.90 11.38
N GLU A 151 8.26 -17.98 12.41
CA GLU A 151 7.27 -19.06 12.54
C GLU A 151 6.20 -19.01 11.43
N LYS A 152 5.85 -17.82 10.91
CA LYS A 152 4.93 -17.69 9.78
C LYS A 152 5.57 -18.13 8.48
N ILE A 153 6.86 -17.81 8.28
CA ILE A 153 7.63 -18.27 7.13
C ILE A 153 7.70 -19.80 7.13
N GLY A 154 8.10 -20.41 8.26
CA GLY A 154 8.20 -21.85 8.40
C GLY A 154 6.87 -22.56 8.14
N ALA A 155 5.79 -22.11 8.77
CA ALA A 155 4.46 -22.67 8.58
C ALA A 155 3.97 -22.55 7.13
N PHE A 156 4.26 -21.41 6.46
CA PHE A 156 3.88 -21.20 5.06
C PHE A 156 4.65 -22.11 4.11
N ILE A 157 5.95 -22.31 4.34
CA ILE A 157 6.82 -23.23 3.57
C ILE A 157 6.27 -24.66 3.70
N GLU A 158 6.00 -25.11 4.91
CA GLU A 158 5.50 -26.46 5.20
C GLU A 158 4.14 -26.70 4.54
N ALA A 159 3.18 -25.80 4.78
CA ALA A 159 1.82 -25.93 4.25
C ALA A 159 1.75 -25.96 2.72
N ASN A 160 2.70 -25.29 2.03
CA ASN A 160 2.69 -25.16 0.57
C ASN A 160 3.81 -25.96 -0.13
N GLY A 161 4.64 -26.70 0.61
CA GLY A 161 5.76 -27.48 0.08
C GLY A 161 6.78 -26.64 -0.68
N LEU A 162 7.21 -25.51 -0.10
CA LEU A 162 8.09 -24.51 -0.72
C LEU A 162 9.55 -24.57 -0.21
N THR A 163 10.03 -25.75 0.20
CA THR A 163 11.36 -25.93 0.81
C THR A 163 12.53 -25.43 -0.05
N ASP A 164 12.39 -25.50 -1.39
CA ASP A 164 13.43 -25.08 -2.34
C ASP A 164 13.27 -23.64 -2.84
N VAL A 165 12.34 -22.88 -2.25
CA VAL A 165 12.08 -21.49 -2.64
C VAL A 165 12.92 -20.56 -1.78
N PRO A 166 13.59 -19.55 -2.35
CA PRO A 166 14.27 -18.52 -1.57
C PRO A 166 13.33 -17.86 -0.56
N VAL A 167 13.77 -17.77 0.69
CA VAL A 167 12.97 -17.21 1.81
C VAL A 167 12.34 -15.86 1.45
N ARG A 168 13.10 -14.97 0.80
CA ARG A 168 12.59 -13.66 0.37
C ARG A 168 11.33 -13.75 -0.49
N ARG A 169 11.22 -14.75 -1.38
CA ARG A 169 10.02 -14.94 -2.21
C ARG A 169 8.85 -15.47 -1.40
N VAL A 170 9.15 -16.26 -0.37
CA VAL A 170 8.11 -16.72 0.58
C VAL A 170 7.59 -15.55 1.39
N GLU A 171 8.47 -14.67 1.87
CA GLU A 171 8.07 -13.43 2.56
C GLU A 171 7.22 -12.54 1.67
N ASP A 172 7.65 -12.26 0.43
CA ASP A 172 6.88 -11.46 -0.54
C ASP A 172 5.47 -12.02 -0.71
N GLU A 173 5.32 -13.35 -0.77
CA GLU A 173 4.02 -13.99 -0.93
C GLU A 173 3.15 -13.89 0.35
N ILE A 174 3.74 -14.08 1.53
CA ILE A 174 3.03 -13.91 2.81
C ILE A 174 2.51 -12.47 2.93
N VAL A 175 3.34 -11.49 2.61
CA VAL A 175 2.96 -10.06 2.66
C VAL A 175 1.83 -9.76 1.67
N PHE A 176 1.93 -10.27 0.44
CA PHE A 176 0.88 -10.14 -0.56
C PHE A 176 -0.45 -10.74 -0.10
N GLN A 177 -0.43 -11.99 0.38
CA GLN A 177 -1.65 -12.68 0.81
C GLN A 177 -2.26 -12.05 2.06
N ASN A 178 -1.44 -11.59 3.00
CA ASN A 178 -1.93 -10.91 4.20
C ASN A 178 -2.58 -9.56 3.84
N SER A 179 -1.97 -8.79 2.95
CA SER A 179 -2.55 -7.53 2.43
C SER A 179 -3.88 -7.78 1.70
N TYR A 180 -3.96 -8.86 0.93
CA TYR A 180 -5.20 -9.27 0.27
C TYR A 180 -6.31 -9.61 1.29
N LYS A 181 -5.98 -10.39 2.32
CA LYS A 181 -6.93 -10.74 3.40
C LYS A 181 -7.43 -9.51 4.14
N LEU A 182 -6.52 -8.59 4.49
CA LEU A 182 -6.83 -7.31 5.12
C LEU A 182 -7.80 -6.50 4.25
N ASN A 183 -7.49 -6.32 2.98
CA ASN A 183 -8.36 -5.59 2.06
C ASN A 183 -9.73 -6.26 1.91
N THR A 184 -9.79 -7.59 1.89
CA THR A 184 -11.05 -8.33 1.83
C THR A 184 -11.91 -8.13 3.09
N ALA A 185 -11.28 -8.02 4.25
CA ALA A 185 -11.98 -7.82 5.52
C ALA A 185 -12.49 -6.39 5.69
N PHE A 186 -11.66 -5.37 5.39
CA PHE A 186 -11.92 -3.97 5.73
C PHE A 186 -12.31 -3.08 4.56
N TYR A 187 -12.22 -3.56 3.31
CA TYR A 187 -12.56 -2.77 2.12
C TYR A 187 -13.43 -3.56 1.16
N LYS A 188 -14.74 -3.56 1.41
CA LYS A 188 -15.71 -4.23 0.56
C LYS A 188 -16.14 -3.31 -0.57
N SER A 189 -16.04 -3.77 -1.81
CA SER A 189 -16.41 -2.96 -2.99
C SER A 189 -17.88 -2.53 -2.99
N THR A 190 -18.77 -3.34 -2.42
CA THR A 190 -20.22 -3.07 -2.30
C THR A 190 -20.69 -2.84 -0.87
N GLY A 191 -19.78 -2.63 0.09
CA GLY A 191 -20.08 -2.47 1.50
C GLY A 191 -19.25 -1.38 2.16
N GLU A 192 -18.95 -1.59 3.43
CA GLU A 192 -18.15 -0.67 4.22
C GLU A 192 -16.71 -0.62 3.70
N LYS A 193 -16.17 0.59 3.65
CA LYS A 193 -14.80 0.89 3.24
C LYS A 193 -14.11 1.56 4.42
N GLN A 194 -13.44 0.77 5.25
CA GLN A 194 -12.88 1.21 6.53
C GLN A 194 -11.37 1.41 6.47
N ALA A 195 -10.64 0.47 5.85
CA ALA A 195 -9.19 0.57 5.70
C ALA A 195 -8.72 -0.28 4.51
N PHE A 196 -7.57 0.07 3.93
CA PHE A 196 -6.95 -0.71 2.87
C PHE A 196 -5.44 -0.48 2.79
N VAL A 197 -4.72 -1.46 2.25
CA VAL A 197 -3.28 -1.37 2.00
C VAL A 197 -3.04 -0.57 0.72
N LEU A 198 -2.29 0.52 0.83
CA LEU A 198 -1.82 1.35 -0.29
C LEU A 198 -0.60 0.74 -0.98
N SER A 199 0.36 0.29 -0.18
CA SER A 199 1.57 -0.39 -0.64
C SER A 199 2.13 -1.32 0.44
N HIS A 200 2.90 -2.32 0.01
CA HIS A 200 3.53 -3.30 0.89
C HIS A 200 4.91 -3.76 0.37
N GLY A 201 5.68 -2.84 -0.22
CA GLY A 201 7.01 -3.15 -0.77
C GLY A 201 8.16 -2.76 0.14
N LYS A 202 9.38 -3.14 -0.24
CA LYS A 202 10.62 -2.67 0.39
C LYS A 202 11.11 -1.41 -0.29
N ASN A 203 11.50 -0.41 0.51
CA ASN A 203 12.03 0.87 0.02
C ASN A 203 11.11 1.53 -1.06
N MET A 204 9.81 1.41 -0.86
CA MET A 204 8.79 2.01 -1.72
C MET A 204 7.57 2.44 -0.91
N LEU A 205 6.92 3.51 -1.35
CA LEU A 205 5.71 4.05 -0.75
C LEU A 205 4.73 4.46 -1.84
N VAL A 206 3.45 4.16 -1.63
CA VAL A 206 2.35 4.70 -2.43
C VAL A 206 1.41 5.47 -1.51
N LEU A 207 1.10 6.70 -1.87
CA LEU A 207 0.05 7.50 -1.25
C LEU A 207 -1.03 7.78 -2.28
N LYS A 208 -2.29 7.68 -1.86
CA LYS A 208 -3.45 7.86 -2.73
C LYS A 208 -4.62 8.45 -1.96
N MET A 209 -5.38 9.33 -2.63
CA MET A 209 -6.61 9.91 -2.09
C MET A 209 -7.60 10.23 -3.22
N VAL A 210 -8.82 10.60 -2.87
CA VAL A 210 -9.74 11.26 -3.80
C VAL A 210 -9.24 12.70 -3.99
N GLY A 211 -8.99 13.11 -5.21
CA GLY A 211 -8.33 14.38 -5.57
C GLY A 211 -7.31 14.18 -6.69
N TYR A 212 -6.40 15.11 -6.85
CA TYR A 212 -5.35 15.06 -7.87
C TYR A 212 -3.98 14.70 -7.25
N GLY A 213 -3.00 14.39 -8.08
CA GLY A 213 -1.67 13.98 -7.62
C GLY A 213 -0.92 15.09 -6.86
N ASP A 214 -1.09 16.35 -7.25
CA ASP A 214 -0.50 17.49 -6.54
C ASP A 214 -1.18 17.76 -5.19
N ASP A 215 -2.47 17.42 -5.03
CA ASP A 215 -3.16 17.49 -3.73
C ASP A 215 -2.55 16.50 -2.73
N VAL A 216 -2.10 15.33 -3.21
CA VAL A 216 -1.41 14.33 -2.38
C VAL A 216 -0.14 14.91 -1.76
N ILE A 217 0.68 15.62 -2.56
CA ILE A 217 1.91 16.26 -2.07
C ILE A 217 1.59 17.29 -1.01
N ARG A 218 0.62 18.16 -1.28
CA ARG A 218 0.24 19.26 -0.37
C ARG A 218 -0.36 18.73 0.92
N TYR A 219 -1.33 17.79 0.81
CA TYR A 219 -2.04 17.27 1.97
C TYR A 219 -1.13 16.48 2.91
N TYR A 220 -0.32 15.56 2.36
CA TYR A 220 0.60 14.73 3.14
C TYR A 220 1.97 15.38 3.37
N GLN A 221 2.11 16.66 3.09
CA GLN A 221 3.32 17.46 3.38
C GLN A 221 4.61 16.79 2.88
N LEU A 222 4.62 16.36 1.63
CA LEU A 222 5.75 15.65 1.00
C LEU A 222 6.80 16.62 0.41
N GLU A 223 7.13 17.67 1.13
CA GLU A 223 8.02 18.75 0.65
C GLU A 223 9.47 18.56 1.05
#